data_fc35116b240fd0205558c5f1a9f5fa00
#
_entry.id   fc35116b240fd0205558c5f1a9f5fa00
#
_cell.length_a   1.000
_cell.length_b   1.000
_cell.length_c   1.000
_cell.angle_alpha   90.00
_cell.angle_beta   90.00
_cell.angle_gamma   90.00
#
_symmetry.space_group_name_H-M   'P 1'
#
loop_
_entity.id
_entity.type
_entity.pdbx_description
1 polymer ?
#
loop_
_entity_poly.entity_id
_entity_poly.type
_entity_poly.pdbx_seq_one_letter_code
_entity_poly.pdbx_strand_id
1 'polypeptide(L)'
;MKKDGPIIIIDDDEDDRLIFEDILKSLQIPNEIILLGDSTQVIPFLQQEHIKPFMVISDINMPRMNGFELRDEILKDPELTEKTVPFIFFTTVGNGYTVEEAFKRAIQGYFHKTSDMKQLKETLQEIVDYWSDSVIPEID
;
A
#
# COMPACT_ATOMS: atom_id res chain seq x y z
N MET A 1 9.38 9.25 -2.34
CA MET A 1 8.93 8.22 -3.29
C MET A 1 10.03 7.91 -4.29
N LYS A 2 10.17 6.66 -4.63
CA LYS A 2 11.09 6.23 -5.67
C LYS A 2 10.28 5.55 -6.78
N LYS A 3 10.10 6.23 -7.89
CA LYS A 3 9.15 5.80 -8.95
C LYS A 3 9.46 4.44 -9.57
N ASP A 4 10.72 4.02 -9.55
CA ASP A 4 11.13 2.69 -10.01
C ASP A 4 11.29 1.68 -8.87
N GLY A 5 10.94 2.08 -7.66
CA GLY A 5 10.97 1.21 -6.50
C GLY A 5 9.83 0.20 -6.49
N PRO A 6 9.85 -0.75 -5.53
CA PRO A 6 8.82 -1.77 -5.45
C PRO A 6 7.47 -1.21 -5.02
N ILE A 7 6.40 -1.89 -5.46
CA ILE A 7 5.06 -1.71 -4.92
C ILE A 7 4.88 -2.76 -3.83
N ILE A 8 4.57 -2.33 -2.62
CA ILE A 8 4.44 -3.22 -1.46
C ILE A 8 2.97 -3.45 -1.17
N ILE A 9 2.56 -4.71 -1.15
CA ILE A 9 1.20 -5.14 -0.85
C ILE A 9 1.19 -5.78 0.53
N ILE A 10 0.42 -5.22 1.45
CA ILE A 10 0.29 -5.72 2.81
C ILE A 10 -1.13 -6.21 3.02
N ASP A 11 -1.30 -7.51 3.13
CA ASP A 11 -2.61 -8.15 3.29
C ASP A 11 -2.38 -9.55 3.85
N ASP A 12 -3.10 -9.93 4.91
CA ASP A 12 -2.96 -11.25 5.51
C ASP A 12 -3.63 -12.35 4.70
N ASP A 13 -4.51 -12.01 3.77
CA ASP A 13 -5.20 -12.95 2.90
C ASP A 13 -4.34 -13.28 1.68
N GLU A 14 -3.91 -14.53 1.57
CA GLU A 14 -3.05 -14.98 0.48
C GLU A 14 -3.71 -14.81 -0.89
N ASP A 15 -5.01 -15.11 -1.00
CA ASP A 15 -5.72 -14.98 -2.27
C ASP A 15 -5.76 -13.53 -2.73
N ASP A 16 -6.01 -12.60 -1.81
CA ASP A 16 -6.02 -11.17 -2.13
C ASP A 16 -4.63 -10.69 -2.56
N ARG A 17 -3.56 -11.14 -1.88
CA ARG A 17 -2.19 -10.79 -2.29
C ARG A 17 -1.91 -11.25 -3.72
N LEU A 18 -2.29 -12.47 -4.06
CA LEU A 18 -2.05 -13.02 -5.39
C LEU A 18 -2.86 -12.28 -6.47
N ILE A 19 -4.10 -11.89 -6.15
CA ILE A 19 -4.93 -11.11 -7.07
C ILE A 19 -4.27 -9.76 -7.37
N PHE A 20 -3.83 -9.04 -6.35
CA PHE A 20 -3.13 -7.77 -6.53
C PHE A 20 -1.85 -7.94 -7.35
N GLU A 21 -1.07 -8.96 -7.04
CA GLU A 21 0.16 -9.25 -7.78
C GLU A 21 -0.11 -9.50 -9.25
N ASP A 22 -1.07 -10.37 -9.56
CA ASP A 22 -1.40 -10.72 -10.94
C ASP A 22 -1.87 -9.50 -11.73
N ILE A 23 -2.73 -8.68 -11.12
CA ILE A 23 -3.23 -7.48 -11.78
C ILE A 23 -2.10 -6.48 -12.02
N LEU A 24 -1.28 -6.20 -11.03
CA LEU A 24 -0.18 -5.24 -11.15
C LEU A 24 0.83 -5.70 -12.20
N LYS A 25 1.15 -6.99 -12.23
CA LYS A 25 2.05 -7.54 -13.26
C LYS A 25 1.46 -7.41 -14.67
N SER A 26 0.12 -7.48 -14.79
CA SER A 26 -0.56 -7.33 -16.08
C SER A 26 -0.48 -5.90 -16.63
N LEU A 27 -0.14 -4.92 -15.80
CA LEU A 27 -0.01 -3.53 -16.22
C LEU A 27 1.32 -3.25 -16.95
N GLN A 28 2.21 -4.21 -17.01
CA GLN A 28 3.51 -4.10 -17.69
C GLN A 28 4.38 -2.96 -17.15
N ILE A 29 4.34 -2.77 -15.83
CA ILE A 29 5.16 -1.78 -15.14
C ILE A 29 6.51 -2.39 -14.73
N PRO A 30 7.58 -1.59 -14.64
CA PRO A 30 8.91 -2.12 -14.29
C PRO A 30 9.09 -2.42 -12.80
N ASN A 31 8.13 -2.00 -11.97
CA ASN A 31 8.24 -2.08 -10.52
C ASN A 31 8.12 -3.52 -10.03
N GLU A 32 9.01 -3.91 -9.13
CA GLU A 32 8.90 -5.16 -8.40
C GLU A 32 7.66 -5.13 -7.51
N ILE A 33 6.97 -6.26 -7.36
CA ILE A 33 5.83 -6.39 -6.46
C ILE A 33 6.28 -7.23 -5.27
N ILE A 34 6.19 -6.65 -4.06
CA ILE A 34 6.56 -7.33 -2.82
C ILE A 34 5.30 -7.59 -2.02
N LEU A 35 5.10 -8.85 -1.64
CA LEU A 35 3.92 -9.28 -0.89
C LEU A 35 4.29 -9.54 0.56
N LEU A 36 3.63 -8.88 1.50
CA LEU A 36 3.83 -9.06 2.93
C LEU A 36 2.51 -9.51 3.58
N GLY A 37 2.51 -10.71 4.14
CA GLY A 37 1.31 -11.31 4.75
C GLY A 37 1.22 -11.14 6.25
N ASP A 38 2.26 -10.62 6.89
CA ASP A 38 2.30 -10.45 8.33
C ASP A 38 2.61 -8.99 8.66
N SER A 39 1.61 -8.27 9.15
CA SER A 39 1.73 -6.83 9.43
C SER A 39 2.80 -6.51 10.47
N THR A 40 3.10 -7.46 11.37
CA THR A 40 4.13 -7.26 12.41
C THR A 40 5.55 -7.25 11.84
N GLN A 41 5.73 -7.72 10.60
CA GLN A 41 7.04 -7.76 9.94
C GLN A 41 7.28 -6.56 9.02
N VAL A 42 6.26 -5.71 8.84
CA VAL A 42 6.34 -4.60 7.88
C VAL A 42 7.34 -3.53 8.31
N ILE A 43 7.31 -3.11 9.57
CA ILE A 43 8.23 -2.08 10.07
C ILE A 43 9.70 -2.53 9.94
N PRO A 44 10.09 -3.73 10.43
CA PRO A 44 11.46 -4.20 10.22
C PRO A 44 11.86 -4.27 8.74
N PHE A 45 10.93 -4.68 7.87
CA PHE A 45 11.18 -4.73 6.43
C PHE A 45 11.45 -3.34 5.86
N LEU A 46 10.61 -2.36 6.19
CA LEU A 46 10.75 -0.98 5.71
C LEU A 46 11.98 -0.27 6.27
N GLN A 47 12.47 -0.68 7.42
CA GLN A 47 13.66 -0.10 8.04
C GLN A 47 14.95 -0.44 7.30
N GLN A 48 14.93 -1.46 6.44
CA GLN A 48 16.08 -1.79 5.61
C GLN A 48 16.36 -0.63 4.64
N GLU A 49 17.58 -0.13 4.67
CA GLU A 49 17.95 1.08 3.95
C GLU A 49 17.75 0.97 2.44
N HIS A 50 17.96 -0.22 1.88
CA HIS A 50 17.82 -0.45 0.44
C HIS A 50 16.35 -0.55 -0.01
N ILE A 51 15.40 -0.66 0.90
CA ILE A 51 13.98 -0.70 0.56
C ILE A 51 13.46 0.72 0.39
N LYS A 52 13.19 1.10 -0.85
CA LYS A 52 12.71 2.43 -1.24
C LYS A 52 11.47 2.27 -2.11
N PRO A 53 10.27 2.21 -1.52
CA PRO A 53 9.06 1.87 -2.27
C PRO A 53 8.61 2.96 -3.23
N PHE A 54 7.94 2.54 -4.29
CA PHE A 54 7.13 3.44 -5.10
C PHE A 54 5.81 3.75 -4.39
N MET A 55 5.12 2.72 -3.87
CA MET A 55 3.90 2.90 -3.08
C MET A 55 3.69 1.72 -2.15
N VAL A 56 2.85 1.95 -1.14
CA VAL A 56 2.42 0.92 -0.19
C VAL A 56 0.90 0.81 -0.26
N ILE A 57 0.41 -0.39 -0.50
CA ILE A 57 -1.01 -0.71 -0.51
C ILE A 57 -1.27 -1.69 0.63
N SER A 58 -2.14 -1.32 1.57
CA SER A 58 -2.38 -2.11 2.77
C SER A 58 -3.87 -2.34 3.01
N ASP A 59 -4.21 -3.55 3.47
CA ASP A 59 -5.51 -3.79 4.09
C ASP A 59 -5.53 -3.17 5.50
N ILE A 60 -6.71 -3.02 6.06
CA ILE A 60 -6.89 -2.54 7.43
C ILE A 60 -7.08 -3.71 8.40
N ASN A 61 -8.00 -4.62 8.08
CA ASN A 61 -8.39 -5.69 8.99
C ASN A 61 -7.43 -6.87 8.92
N MET A 62 -6.40 -6.85 9.76
CA MET A 62 -5.37 -7.88 9.83
C MET A 62 -5.16 -8.30 11.29
N PRO A 63 -4.80 -9.58 11.54
CA PRO A 63 -4.56 -10.05 12.90
C PRO A 63 -3.29 -9.45 13.52
N ARG A 64 -3.23 -9.42 14.83
CA ARG A 64 -2.11 -8.94 15.66
C ARG A 64 -1.85 -7.45 15.55
N MET A 65 -1.72 -6.93 14.35
CA MET A 65 -1.55 -5.50 14.09
C MET A 65 -2.40 -5.14 12.86
N ASN A 66 -3.46 -4.35 13.04
CA ASN A 66 -4.29 -3.92 11.92
C ASN A 66 -3.62 -2.78 11.15
N GLY A 67 -4.21 -2.40 10.01
CA GLY A 67 -3.63 -1.39 9.14
C GLY A 67 -3.53 -0.01 9.79
N PHE A 68 -4.46 0.34 10.67
CA PHE A 68 -4.41 1.62 11.40
C PHE A 68 -3.25 1.62 12.40
N GLU A 69 -3.09 0.55 13.15
CA GLU A 69 -1.97 0.39 14.10
C GLU A 69 -0.62 0.42 13.38
N LEU A 70 -0.54 -0.26 12.24
CA LEU A 70 0.65 -0.23 11.40
C LEU A 70 0.97 1.19 10.94
N ARG A 71 -0.02 1.91 10.44
CA ARG A 71 0.18 3.28 9.98
C ARG A 71 0.60 4.19 11.12
N ASP A 72 -0.01 4.03 12.30
CA ASP A 72 0.37 4.80 13.50
C ASP A 72 1.85 4.57 13.85
N GLU A 73 2.33 3.34 13.76
CA GLU A 73 3.75 3.03 14.00
C GLU A 73 4.67 3.67 12.95
N ILE A 74 4.26 3.66 11.68
CA ILE A 74 5.01 4.33 10.61
C ILE A 74 5.12 5.82 10.89
N LEU A 75 4.02 6.45 11.33
CA LEU A 75 3.98 7.90 11.58
C LEU A 75 4.86 8.35 12.74
N LYS A 76 5.27 7.44 13.63
CA LYS A 76 6.21 7.75 14.71
C LYS A 76 7.64 7.97 14.19
N ASP A 77 7.93 7.50 13.00
CA ASP A 77 9.26 7.58 12.38
C ASP A 77 9.18 8.46 11.13
N PRO A 78 9.75 9.68 11.16
CA PRO A 78 9.69 10.58 10.01
C PRO A 78 10.31 9.99 8.74
N GLU A 79 11.35 9.19 8.86
CA GLU A 79 11.99 8.56 7.70
C GLU A 79 11.05 7.52 7.06
N LEU A 80 10.39 6.69 7.88
CA LEU A 80 9.42 5.72 7.39
C LEU A 80 8.19 6.41 6.80
N THR A 81 7.74 7.50 7.42
CA THR A 81 6.61 8.28 6.91
C THR A 81 6.92 8.81 5.52
N GLU A 82 8.07 9.41 5.32
CA GLU A 82 8.49 9.96 4.04
C GLU A 82 8.63 8.89 2.96
N LYS A 83 9.28 7.76 3.30
CA LYS A 83 9.55 6.72 2.30
C LYS A 83 8.30 5.90 1.92
N THR A 84 7.21 6.01 2.67
CA THR A 84 5.96 5.28 2.38
C THR A 84 4.85 6.16 1.82
N VAL A 85 5.19 7.26 1.17
CA VAL A 85 4.25 8.08 0.41
C VAL A 85 4.34 7.64 -1.07
N PRO A 86 3.24 7.26 -1.74
CA PRO A 86 1.87 7.19 -1.22
C PRO A 86 1.58 5.93 -0.42
N PHE A 87 0.83 6.09 0.65
CA PHE A 87 0.29 4.99 1.46
C PHE A 87 -1.22 4.92 1.21
N ILE A 88 -1.71 3.78 0.76
CA ILE A 88 -3.07 3.61 0.28
C ILE A 88 -3.71 2.42 0.96
N PHE A 89 -4.91 2.60 1.50
CA PHE A 89 -5.70 1.49 2.02
C PHE A 89 -6.61 0.90 0.94
N PHE A 90 -6.61 -0.43 0.85
CA PHE A 90 -7.60 -1.22 0.14
C PHE A 90 -8.23 -2.17 1.14
N THR A 91 -9.53 -2.06 1.36
CA THR A 91 -10.20 -2.82 2.40
C THR A 91 -11.63 -3.19 2.00
N THR A 92 -12.21 -4.16 2.69
CA THR A 92 -13.59 -4.57 2.42
C THR A 92 -14.59 -3.55 2.96
N VAL A 93 -15.73 -3.43 2.29
CA VAL A 93 -16.85 -2.61 2.77
C VAL A 93 -17.38 -3.21 4.08
N GLY A 94 -17.72 -2.34 5.04
CA GLY A 94 -18.29 -2.80 6.31
C GLY A 94 -17.28 -3.41 7.27
N ASN A 95 -16.03 -2.99 7.18
CA ASN A 95 -14.94 -3.52 8.02
C ASN A 95 -14.94 -3.01 9.47
N GLY A 96 -15.88 -2.12 9.85
CA GLY A 96 -15.94 -1.53 11.19
C GLY A 96 -15.11 -0.27 11.39
N TYR A 97 -14.37 0.16 10.37
CA TYR A 97 -13.56 1.39 10.41
C TYR A 97 -14.14 2.45 9.50
N THR A 98 -13.91 3.73 9.81
CA THR A 98 -14.41 4.84 9.00
C THR A 98 -13.33 5.43 8.10
N VAL A 99 -13.77 6.00 6.99
CA VAL A 99 -12.86 6.71 6.05
C VAL A 99 -12.20 7.88 6.77
N GLU A 100 -12.95 8.59 7.60
CA GLU A 100 -12.44 9.73 8.38
C GLU A 100 -11.30 9.32 9.31
N GLU A 101 -11.44 8.17 9.98
CA GLU A 101 -10.36 7.64 10.84
C GLU A 101 -9.10 7.32 10.02
N ALA A 102 -9.27 6.80 8.81
CA ALA A 102 -8.14 6.51 7.92
C ALA A 102 -7.41 7.79 7.51
N PHE A 103 -8.16 8.80 7.07
CA PHE A 103 -7.56 10.04 6.59
C PHE A 103 -6.92 10.89 7.69
N LYS A 104 -7.29 10.70 8.96
CA LYS A 104 -6.58 11.31 10.10
C LYS A 104 -5.13 10.82 10.18
N ARG A 105 -4.80 9.71 9.54
CA ARG A 105 -3.47 9.09 9.55
C ARG A 105 -2.61 9.48 8.34
N ALA A 106 -2.95 10.59 7.69
CA ALA A 106 -2.17 11.17 6.59
C ALA A 106 -1.89 10.16 5.47
N ILE A 107 -2.92 9.41 5.07
CA ILE A 107 -2.85 8.50 3.92
C ILE A 107 -3.18 9.24 2.63
N GLN A 108 -2.80 8.67 1.50
CA GLN A 108 -2.99 9.29 0.18
C GLN A 108 -4.14 8.68 -0.61
N GLY A 109 -4.75 7.61 -0.14
CA GLY A 109 -5.90 7.02 -0.80
C GLY A 109 -6.61 5.97 0.05
N TYR A 110 -7.90 5.78 -0.21
CA TYR A 110 -8.74 4.80 0.47
C TYR A 110 -9.69 4.21 -0.55
N PHE A 111 -9.63 2.90 -0.75
CA PHE A 111 -10.43 2.21 -1.75
C PHE A 111 -11.07 0.97 -1.14
N HIS A 112 -12.22 0.57 -1.67
CA HIS A 112 -12.85 -0.68 -1.31
C HIS A 112 -12.42 -1.79 -2.26
N LYS A 113 -12.14 -2.98 -1.69
CA LYS A 113 -11.90 -4.17 -2.50
C LYS A 113 -13.17 -4.52 -3.28
N THR A 114 -12.99 -5.01 -4.48
CA THR A 114 -14.09 -5.46 -5.34
C THR A 114 -13.76 -6.84 -5.90
N SER A 115 -14.81 -7.65 -6.12
CA SER A 115 -14.70 -8.93 -6.81
C SER A 115 -14.71 -8.77 -8.33
N ASP A 116 -15.00 -7.58 -8.84
CA ASP A 116 -14.93 -7.27 -10.26
C ASP A 116 -13.46 -7.01 -10.65
N MET A 117 -12.83 -7.99 -11.25
CA MET A 117 -11.40 -7.93 -11.59
C MET A 117 -11.10 -6.85 -12.62
N LYS A 118 -12.04 -6.58 -13.53
CA LYS A 118 -11.88 -5.51 -14.52
C LYS A 118 -11.85 -4.14 -13.85
N GLN A 119 -12.77 -3.92 -12.92
CA GLN A 119 -12.83 -2.67 -12.16
C GLN A 119 -11.58 -2.50 -11.30
N LEU A 120 -11.13 -3.55 -10.64
CA LEU A 120 -9.92 -3.51 -9.82
C LEU A 120 -8.69 -3.15 -10.66
N LYS A 121 -8.58 -3.74 -11.85
CA LYS A 121 -7.48 -3.43 -12.77
C LYS A 121 -7.53 -1.96 -13.21
N GLU A 122 -8.69 -1.45 -13.55
CA GLU A 122 -8.86 -0.05 -13.94
C GLU A 122 -8.44 0.89 -12.80
N THR A 123 -8.87 0.60 -11.57
CA THR A 123 -8.52 1.39 -10.40
C THR A 123 -7.01 1.38 -10.14
N LEU A 124 -6.39 0.21 -10.18
CA LEU A 124 -4.95 0.10 -9.95
C LEU A 124 -4.15 0.80 -11.06
N GLN A 125 -4.60 0.72 -12.30
CA GLN A 125 -3.96 1.44 -13.40
C GLN A 125 -4.02 2.95 -13.17
N GLU A 126 -5.17 3.47 -12.75
CA GLU A 126 -5.33 4.89 -12.46
C GLU A 126 -4.41 5.35 -11.32
N ILE A 127 -4.31 4.55 -10.27
CA ILE A 127 -3.42 4.84 -9.13
C ILE A 127 -1.96 4.89 -9.59
N VAL A 128 -1.52 3.88 -10.32
CA VAL A 128 -0.13 3.81 -10.82
C VAL A 128 0.16 5.00 -11.74
N ASP A 129 -0.74 5.30 -12.66
CA ASP A 129 -0.57 6.42 -13.60
C ASP A 129 -0.51 7.76 -12.87
N TYR A 130 -1.41 7.99 -11.93
CA TYR A 130 -1.43 9.23 -11.14
C TYR A 130 -0.11 9.44 -10.40
N TRP A 131 0.37 8.43 -9.69
CA TRP A 131 1.57 8.57 -8.87
C TRP A 131 2.86 8.52 -9.69
N SER A 132 2.83 7.91 -10.88
CA SER A 132 3.94 7.99 -11.84
C SER A 132 4.13 9.41 -12.36
N ASP A 133 3.04 10.16 -12.53
CA ASP A 133 3.07 11.53 -13.04
C ASP A 133 3.22 12.57 -11.92
N SER A 134 2.93 12.18 -10.68
CA SER A 134 2.95 13.10 -9.54
C SER A 134 4.38 13.54 -9.20
N VAL A 135 4.51 14.78 -8.72
CA VAL A 135 5.78 15.30 -8.24
C VAL A 135 5.71 15.36 -6.70
N ILE A 136 6.52 14.55 -6.06
CA ILE A 136 6.68 14.56 -4.60
C ILE A 136 8.16 14.48 -4.27
N PRO A 137 8.57 14.79 -3.03
CA PRO A 137 9.99 14.70 -2.66
C PRO A 137 10.54 13.30 -2.91
N GLU A 138 11.68 13.22 -3.60
CA GLU A 138 12.37 11.96 -3.83
C GLU A 138 13.19 11.57 -2.60
N ILE A 139 13.30 10.26 -2.39
CA ILE A 139 14.13 9.69 -1.33
C ILE A 139 15.36 9.06 -1.97
N ASP A 140 16.50 9.57 -1.59
CA ASP A 140 17.80 9.08 -2.09
C ASP A 140 18.21 7.75 -1.46
#